data_61866bd1a8e4a505a0997710d514ecb1
#
_entry.id   61866bd1a8e4a505a0997710d514ecb1
#
_cell.length_a   1.000
_cell.length_b   1.000
_cell.length_c   1.000
_cell.angle_alpha   90.00
_cell.angle_beta   90.00
_cell.angle_gamma   90.00
#
_symmetry.space_group_name_H-M   'P 1'
#
loop_
_entity.id
_entity.type
_entity.pdbx_description
1 polymer ?
#
loop_
_entity_poly.entity_id
_entity_poly.type
_entity_poly.pdbx_seq_one_letter_code
_entity_poly.pdbx_strand_id
1 'polypeptide(L)'
;KDLNLQLAGEPIDKIENAYPFVKDEKGKDLSENVNKALDEMKKDGTLKSISEKWLGMNVSVPNNQENSNNIIDNNKNNSIGFDFMYSLDLIPMLLKAINETISLSVFGMILGLIVGIALAMIRVYKIPVLKQIAEVYISFFRGTPLLVQLFLLYFGVPQVIPSLQNMSAFTAALIGLGLNASAYIAEILRSSIDAIDKGQMEAC
;
A
#
# COMPACT_ATOMS: atom_id res chain seq x y z
N LYS A 1 3.59 -26.66 7.99
CA LYS A 1 4.39 -26.38 6.76
C LYS A 1 5.33 -25.27 7.13
N ASP A 2 6.60 -25.61 7.36
CA ASP A 2 7.64 -24.64 7.66
C ASP A 2 7.91 -23.84 6.37
N LEU A 3 7.51 -22.59 6.39
CA LEU A 3 7.87 -21.62 5.34
C LEU A 3 9.37 -21.30 5.58
N ASN A 4 10.24 -21.81 4.73
CA ASN A 4 11.64 -21.43 4.67
C ASN A 4 11.72 -19.99 4.10
N LEU A 5 11.46 -19.00 4.96
CA LEU A 5 11.62 -17.59 4.60
C LEU A 5 13.10 -17.23 4.78
N GLN A 6 13.77 -16.91 3.70
CA GLN A 6 15.15 -16.42 3.69
C GLN A 6 15.10 -14.91 3.37
N LEU A 7 15.70 -14.11 4.25
CA LEU A 7 15.87 -12.66 3.98
C LEU A 7 16.84 -12.51 2.81
N ALA A 8 16.35 -11.91 1.72
CA ALA A 8 17.15 -11.61 0.53
C ALA A 8 17.63 -10.16 0.62
N GLY A 9 18.86 -9.96 1.05
CA GLY A 9 19.54 -8.67 1.06
C GLY A 9 19.77 -8.07 2.46
N GLU A 10 20.57 -7.02 2.51
CA GLU A 10 20.80 -6.23 3.72
C GLU A 10 19.63 -5.27 3.98
N PRO A 11 19.34 -4.93 5.25
CA PRO A 11 18.27 -3.98 5.57
C PRO A 11 18.58 -2.61 4.94
N ILE A 12 17.62 -2.10 4.17
CA ILE A 12 17.72 -0.86 3.42
C ILE A 12 17.73 0.38 4.34
N ASP A 13 17.15 0.27 5.54
CA ASP A 13 17.09 1.36 6.50
C ASP A 13 16.95 0.83 7.94
N LYS A 14 17.44 1.62 8.92
CA LYS A 14 17.24 1.39 10.34
C LYS A 14 16.19 2.36 10.85
N ILE A 15 15.02 1.85 11.17
CA ILE A 15 14.01 2.63 11.87
C ILE A 15 14.27 2.49 13.38
N GLU A 16 14.67 3.57 14.02
CA GLU A 16 14.75 3.64 15.47
C GLU A 16 13.33 3.82 16.02
N ASN A 17 12.82 2.77 16.64
CA ASN A 17 11.54 2.83 17.32
C ASN A 17 11.75 3.28 18.78
N ALA A 18 11.07 4.37 19.18
CA ALA A 18 11.02 4.82 20.55
C ALA A 18 9.62 4.65 21.12
N TYR A 19 9.54 4.17 22.36
CA TYR A 19 8.27 4.14 23.09
C TYR A 19 8.09 5.44 23.85
N PRO A 20 7.00 6.20 23.61
CA PRO A 20 6.75 7.44 24.34
C PRO A 20 6.28 7.14 25.77
N PHE A 21 6.88 7.81 26.75
CA PHE A 21 6.42 7.82 28.13
C PHE A 21 5.80 9.18 28.48
N VAL A 22 4.87 9.20 29.43
CA VAL A 22 4.27 10.44 29.89
C VAL A 22 5.35 11.31 30.57
N LYS A 23 5.30 12.64 30.33
CA LYS A 23 6.30 13.58 30.87
C LYS A 23 5.96 13.99 32.32
N ASP A 24 5.80 13.02 33.21
CA ASP A 24 5.66 13.19 34.65
C ASP A 24 6.74 12.42 35.42
N GLU A 25 6.77 12.54 36.75
CA GLU A 25 7.77 11.83 37.57
C GLU A 25 7.64 10.30 37.42
N LYS A 26 6.41 9.78 37.36
CA LYS A 26 6.17 8.34 37.17
C LYS A 26 6.63 7.83 35.79
N GLY A 27 6.43 8.63 34.75
CA GLY A 27 6.89 8.29 33.41
C GLY A 27 8.42 8.29 33.28
N LYS A 28 9.10 9.21 34.00
CA LYS A 28 10.58 9.22 34.09
C LYS A 28 11.10 7.98 34.79
N ASP A 29 10.56 7.65 35.98
CA ASP A 29 10.95 6.47 36.74
C ASP A 29 10.70 5.19 35.97
N LEU A 30 9.55 5.08 35.27
CA LEU A 30 9.25 3.94 34.40
C LEU A 30 10.24 3.84 33.23
N SER A 31 10.57 4.96 32.59
CA SER A 31 11.53 5.00 31.47
C SER A 31 12.93 4.55 31.93
N GLU A 32 13.39 5.01 33.09
CA GLU A 32 14.67 4.61 33.65
C GLU A 32 14.71 3.11 33.99
N ASN A 33 13.64 2.59 34.61
CA ASN A 33 13.54 1.17 34.95
C ASN A 33 13.50 0.28 33.71
N VAL A 34 12.76 0.69 32.66
CA VAL A 34 12.71 -0.03 31.38
C VAL A 34 14.07 -0.03 30.69
N ASN A 35 14.75 1.12 30.63
CA ASN A 35 16.09 1.21 30.05
C ASN A 35 17.10 0.35 30.79
N LYS A 36 17.05 0.35 32.12
CA LYS A 36 17.90 -0.51 32.95
C LYS A 36 17.66 -2.00 32.67
N ALA A 37 16.41 -2.42 32.62
CA ALA A 37 16.07 -3.80 32.27
C ALA A 37 16.54 -4.19 30.86
N LEU A 38 16.39 -3.30 29.88
CA LEU A 38 16.90 -3.55 28.51
C LEU A 38 18.42 -3.66 28.47
N ASP A 39 19.14 -2.83 29.24
CA ASP A 39 20.59 -2.90 29.32
C ASP A 39 21.08 -4.17 30.04
N GLU A 40 20.36 -4.67 31.04
CA GLU A 40 20.62 -5.96 31.66
C GLU A 40 20.39 -7.11 30.66
N MET A 41 19.28 -7.10 29.92
CA MET A 41 18.97 -8.09 28.88
C MET A 41 19.95 -8.07 27.70
N LYS A 42 20.60 -6.93 27.41
CA LYS A 42 21.69 -6.85 26.45
C LYS A 42 22.95 -7.51 26.99
N LYS A 43 23.29 -7.29 28.25
CA LYS A 43 24.52 -7.80 28.88
C LYS A 43 24.47 -9.30 29.11
N ASP A 44 23.33 -9.84 29.50
CA ASP A 44 23.16 -11.27 29.78
C ASP A 44 22.85 -12.11 28.52
N GLY A 45 22.69 -11.45 27.36
CA GLY A 45 22.41 -12.12 26.07
C GLY A 45 20.96 -12.53 25.86
N THR A 46 20.05 -12.21 26.78
CA THR A 46 18.62 -12.55 26.65
C THR A 46 18.02 -11.93 25.39
N LEU A 47 18.32 -10.65 25.11
CA LEU A 47 17.86 -9.98 23.88
C LEU A 47 18.36 -10.66 22.61
N LYS A 48 19.63 -11.12 22.61
CA LYS A 48 20.20 -11.88 21.50
C LYS A 48 19.43 -13.19 21.29
N SER A 49 19.22 -13.96 22.34
CA SER A 49 18.49 -15.24 22.29
C SER A 49 17.05 -15.06 21.78
N ILE A 50 16.34 -14.03 22.24
CA ILE A 50 14.98 -13.72 21.78
C ILE A 50 14.97 -13.32 20.30
N SER A 51 15.89 -12.46 19.88
CA SER A 51 15.94 -12.01 18.49
C SER A 51 16.29 -13.16 17.52
N GLU A 52 17.24 -13.99 17.86
CA GLU A 52 17.61 -15.17 17.06
C GLU A 52 16.46 -16.18 16.97
N LYS A 53 15.73 -16.40 18.08
CA LYS A 53 14.59 -17.32 18.12
C LYS A 53 13.41 -16.87 17.25
N TRP A 54 13.09 -15.58 17.25
CA TRP A 54 11.88 -15.05 16.59
C TRP A 54 12.14 -14.42 15.22
N LEU A 55 13.32 -13.85 15.00
CA LEU A 55 13.68 -13.12 13.78
C LEU A 55 14.73 -13.86 12.95
N GLY A 56 15.31 -14.96 13.48
CA GLY A 56 16.37 -15.72 12.79
C GLY A 56 17.73 -15.01 12.72
N MET A 57 17.85 -13.82 13.32
CA MET A 57 19.09 -13.04 13.34
C MET A 57 19.20 -12.20 14.63
N ASN A 58 20.43 -11.84 15.00
CA ASN A 58 20.67 -10.97 16.14
C ASN A 58 20.46 -9.50 15.75
N VAL A 59 19.37 -8.90 16.21
CA VAL A 59 19.05 -7.47 16.02
C VAL A 59 19.25 -6.64 17.30
N SER A 60 19.77 -7.25 18.37
CA SER A 60 19.94 -6.61 19.67
C SER A 60 21.16 -5.70 19.79
N VAL A 61 22.09 -5.79 18.85
CA VAL A 61 23.32 -4.97 18.80
C VAL A 61 23.30 -4.12 17.52
N PRO A 62 23.60 -2.81 17.59
CA PRO A 62 23.87 -2.05 16.38
C PRO A 62 25.03 -2.73 15.62
N ASN A 63 24.86 -2.93 14.33
CA ASN A 63 25.78 -3.65 13.44
C ASN A 63 27.22 -3.09 13.39
N ASN A 64 27.57 -2.15 14.25
CA ASN A 64 28.86 -1.46 14.28
C ASN A 64 29.93 -2.11 15.18
N GLN A 65 29.64 -3.23 15.88
CA GLN A 65 30.62 -3.80 16.82
C GLN A 65 31.23 -5.16 16.43
N GLU A 66 30.67 -5.90 15.49
CA GLU A 66 31.27 -7.20 15.11
C GLU A 66 32.22 -7.15 13.87
N ASN A 67 32.26 -6.05 13.12
CA ASN A 67 33.13 -5.91 11.95
C ASN A 67 34.15 -4.76 12.04
N SER A 68 34.50 -4.30 13.26
CA SER A 68 35.41 -3.15 13.43
C SER A 68 36.89 -3.44 13.14
N ASN A 69 37.27 -4.66 12.77
CA ASN A 69 38.67 -4.96 12.51
C ASN A 69 39.08 -5.14 11.04
N ASN A 70 38.11 -5.04 10.08
CA ASN A 70 38.48 -5.20 8.67
C ASN A 70 37.88 -4.13 7.70
N ILE A 71 37.23 -3.07 8.21
CA ILE A 71 36.76 -1.96 7.37
C ILE A 71 37.15 -0.60 8.02
N ILE A 72 38.43 -0.45 8.37
CA ILE A 72 39.00 0.87 8.61
C ILE A 72 39.83 1.17 7.36
N ASP A 73 39.18 1.57 6.26
CA ASP A 73 39.82 2.47 5.30
C ASP A 73 38.93 3.08 4.20
N ASN A 74 37.61 2.93 4.19
CA ASN A 74 36.85 3.52 3.08
C ASN A 74 35.57 4.26 3.44
N ASN A 75 35.39 4.80 4.64
CA ASN A 75 34.16 5.58 4.90
C ASN A 75 34.39 6.90 5.64
N LYS A 76 35.21 7.75 5.06
CA LYS A 76 35.39 9.13 5.52
C LYS A 76 34.72 10.13 4.58
N ASN A 77 33.56 9.82 4.03
CA ASN A 77 32.71 10.78 3.31
C ASN A 77 31.26 10.25 3.19
N ASN A 78 30.59 9.98 4.31
CA ASN A 78 29.13 9.89 4.28
C ASN A 78 28.54 11.31 4.33
N SER A 79 28.82 12.13 3.34
CA SER A 79 27.84 13.06 2.82
C SER A 79 26.69 12.18 2.27
N ILE A 80 25.46 12.56 2.54
CA ILE A 80 24.26 12.02 1.87
C ILE A 80 24.42 12.40 0.39
N GLY A 81 25.31 11.72 -0.30
CA GLY A 81 25.55 11.85 -1.73
C GLY A 81 24.59 10.89 -2.41
N PHE A 82 23.77 11.43 -3.29
CA PHE A 82 22.95 10.64 -4.20
C PHE A 82 23.86 9.64 -4.93
N ASP A 83 23.70 8.35 -4.65
CA ASP A 83 24.49 7.31 -5.30
C ASP A 83 23.92 7.06 -6.70
N PHE A 84 24.58 7.71 -7.67
CA PHE A 84 24.17 7.65 -9.07
C PHE A 84 24.28 6.22 -9.64
N MET A 85 25.29 5.45 -9.22
CA MET A 85 25.48 4.07 -9.69
C MET A 85 24.35 3.17 -9.20
N TYR A 86 23.97 3.28 -7.93
CA TYR A 86 22.81 2.56 -7.38
C TYR A 86 21.49 2.94 -8.10
N SER A 87 21.34 4.22 -8.45
CA SER A 87 20.18 4.70 -9.21
C SER A 87 20.09 4.09 -10.60
N LEU A 88 21.22 3.85 -11.28
CA LEU A 88 21.25 3.20 -12.59
C LEU A 88 20.84 1.73 -12.50
N ASP A 89 21.23 1.03 -11.45
CA ASP A 89 20.89 -0.38 -11.23
C ASP A 89 19.37 -0.57 -10.97
N LEU A 90 18.68 0.47 -10.50
CA LEU A 90 17.22 0.46 -10.32
C LEU A 90 16.43 0.66 -11.62
N ILE A 91 17.04 1.22 -12.68
CA ILE A 91 16.36 1.55 -13.93
C ILE A 91 15.62 0.34 -14.53
N PRO A 92 16.20 -0.86 -14.67
CA PRO A 92 15.50 -2.01 -15.25
C PRO A 92 14.25 -2.40 -14.44
N MET A 93 14.33 -2.32 -13.12
CA MET A 93 13.20 -2.59 -12.21
C MET A 93 12.10 -1.54 -12.37
N LEU A 94 12.47 -0.26 -12.47
CA LEU A 94 11.52 0.84 -12.70
C LEU A 94 10.84 0.73 -14.04
N LEU A 95 11.57 0.39 -15.11
CA LEU A 95 11.00 0.19 -16.46
C LEU A 95 9.96 -0.95 -16.46
N LYS A 96 10.21 -2.04 -15.74
CA LYS A 96 9.23 -3.11 -15.58
C LYS A 96 7.99 -2.65 -14.82
N ALA A 97 8.17 -1.92 -13.73
CA ALA A 97 7.07 -1.36 -12.94
C ALA A 97 6.23 -0.34 -13.74
N ILE A 98 6.86 0.48 -14.59
CA ILE A 98 6.17 1.42 -15.49
C ILE A 98 5.24 0.67 -16.43
N ASN A 99 5.67 -0.44 -17.03
CA ASN A 99 4.83 -1.22 -17.95
C ASN A 99 3.57 -1.77 -17.24
N GLU A 100 3.72 -2.29 -16.02
CA GLU A 100 2.59 -2.74 -15.22
C GLU A 100 1.63 -1.59 -14.86
N THR A 101 2.18 -0.44 -14.46
CA THR A 101 1.40 0.75 -14.13
C THR A 101 0.63 1.30 -15.32
N ILE A 102 1.26 1.40 -16.49
CA ILE A 102 0.61 1.85 -17.73
C ILE A 102 -0.50 0.87 -18.13
N SER A 103 -0.24 -0.45 -18.08
CA SER A 103 -1.22 -1.47 -18.40
C SER A 103 -2.44 -1.39 -17.47
N LEU A 104 -2.24 -1.29 -16.17
CA LEU A 104 -3.32 -1.10 -15.19
C LEU A 104 -4.12 0.17 -15.44
N SER A 105 -3.44 1.27 -15.75
CA SER A 105 -4.10 2.55 -16.01
C SER A 105 -4.96 2.51 -17.26
N VAL A 106 -4.43 2.00 -18.37
CA VAL A 106 -5.13 1.94 -19.66
C VAL A 106 -6.33 0.97 -19.59
N PHE A 107 -6.09 -0.25 -19.15
CA PHE A 107 -7.18 -1.25 -19.09
C PHE A 107 -8.20 -0.92 -17.98
N GLY A 108 -7.75 -0.38 -16.84
CA GLY A 108 -8.62 0.09 -15.78
C GLY A 108 -9.51 1.25 -16.23
N MET A 109 -8.95 2.21 -17.01
CA MET A 109 -9.71 3.31 -17.59
C MET A 109 -10.74 2.83 -18.61
N ILE A 110 -10.37 1.90 -19.49
CA ILE A 110 -11.30 1.33 -20.50
C ILE A 110 -12.47 0.63 -19.77
N LEU A 111 -12.17 -0.21 -18.79
CA LEU A 111 -13.19 -0.86 -17.97
C LEU A 111 -14.08 0.16 -17.25
N GLY A 112 -13.45 1.16 -16.64
CA GLY A 112 -14.14 2.26 -15.95
C GLY A 112 -15.05 3.06 -16.86
N LEU A 113 -14.62 3.36 -18.10
CA LEU A 113 -15.43 4.04 -19.11
C LEU A 113 -16.66 3.22 -19.51
N ILE A 114 -16.49 1.95 -19.86
CA ILE A 114 -17.59 1.09 -20.30
C ILE A 114 -18.66 1.01 -19.21
N VAL A 115 -18.26 0.69 -17.98
CA VAL A 115 -19.18 0.55 -16.85
C VAL A 115 -19.75 1.91 -16.44
N GLY A 116 -18.90 2.95 -16.42
CA GLY A 116 -19.31 4.32 -16.04
C GLY A 116 -20.34 4.92 -16.98
N ILE A 117 -20.17 4.75 -18.31
CA ILE A 117 -21.17 5.18 -19.29
C ILE A 117 -22.50 4.43 -19.09
N ALA A 118 -22.45 3.09 -18.91
CA ALA A 118 -23.66 2.32 -18.66
C ALA A 118 -24.42 2.80 -17.41
N LEU A 119 -23.70 3.03 -16.31
CA LEU A 119 -24.28 3.56 -15.06
C LEU A 119 -24.86 4.98 -15.25
N ALA A 120 -24.16 5.86 -15.98
CA ALA A 120 -24.65 7.19 -16.29
C ALA A 120 -25.96 7.14 -17.09
N MET A 121 -26.01 6.31 -18.12
CA MET A 121 -27.23 6.15 -18.96
C MET A 121 -28.41 5.62 -18.14
N ILE A 122 -28.20 4.61 -17.28
CA ILE A 122 -29.24 4.10 -16.36
C ILE A 122 -29.82 5.22 -15.50
N ARG A 123 -28.99 6.13 -15.01
CA ARG A 123 -29.43 7.24 -14.14
C ARG A 123 -30.11 8.34 -14.91
N VAL A 124 -29.60 8.69 -16.11
CA VAL A 124 -30.21 9.74 -16.99
C VAL A 124 -31.57 9.30 -17.49
N TYR A 125 -31.70 8.05 -17.95
CA TYR A 125 -33.01 7.52 -18.40
C TYR A 125 -33.96 7.14 -17.25
N LYS A 126 -33.49 7.27 -16.00
CA LYS A 126 -34.30 7.01 -14.78
C LYS A 126 -34.94 5.62 -14.79
N ILE A 127 -34.22 4.60 -15.28
CA ILE A 127 -34.72 3.23 -15.34
C ILE A 127 -35.07 2.76 -13.93
N PRO A 128 -36.35 2.44 -13.62
CA PRO A 128 -36.75 2.05 -12.27
C PRO A 128 -35.96 0.83 -11.80
N VAL A 129 -35.69 0.72 -10.50
CA VAL A 129 -34.87 -0.30 -9.85
C VAL A 129 -33.37 -0.20 -10.17
N LEU A 130 -32.98 -0.19 -11.49
CA LEU A 130 -31.57 -0.08 -11.86
C LEU A 130 -30.94 1.24 -11.41
N LYS A 131 -31.71 2.33 -11.43
CA LYS A 131 -31.26 3.63 -10.92
C LYS A 131 -30.87 3.54 -9.45
N GLN A 132 -31.67 2.89 -8.62
CA GLN A 132 -31.40 2.74 -7.18
C GLN A 132 -30.14 1.90 -6.95
N ILE A 133 -29.99 0.81 -7.70
CA ILE A 133 -28.78 -0.04 -7.64
C ILE A 133 -27.54 0.77 -8.05
N ALA A 134 -27.63 1.54 -9.13
CA ALA A 134 -26.53 2.40 -9.60
C ALA A 134 -26.16 3.48 -8.56
N GLU A 135 -27.15 4.07 -7.88
CA GLU A 135 -26.91 5.06 -6.82
C GLU A 135 -26.20 4.46 -5.61
N VAL A 136 -26.61 3.28 -5.17
CA VAL A 136 -25.95 2.54 -4.07
C VAL A 136 -24.51 2.17 -4.47
N TYR A 137 -24.32 1.66 -5.69
CA TYR A 137 -23.00 1.33 -6.22
C TYR A 137 -22.07 2.56 -6.22
N ILE A 138 -22.53 3.68 -6.82
CA ILE A 138 -21.73 4.91 -6.91
C ILE A 138 -21.43 5.47 -5.52
N SER A 139 -22.39 5.46 -4.60
CA SER A 139 -22.22 5.91 -3.22
C SER A 139 -21.20 5.05 -2.48
N PHE A 140 -21.21 3.74 -2.67
CA PHE A 140 -20.25 2.82 -2.06
C PHE A 140 -18.82 3.08 -2.55
N PHE A 141 -18.61 3.09 -3.87
CA PHE A 141 -17.28 3.25 -4.44
C PHE A 141 -16.67 4.64 -4.22
N ARG A 142 -17.49 5.69 -4.14
CA ARG A 142 -17.03 7.06 -3.84
C ARG A 142 -16.96 7.36 -2.34
N GLY A 143 -17.67 6.62 -1.52
CA GLY A 143 -17.72 6.81 -0.07
C GLY A 143 -16.69 5.97 0.71
N THR A 144 -16.04 5.01 0.06
CA THR A 144 -15.06 4.14 0.71
C THR A 144 -13.64 4.37 0.17
N PRO A 145 -12.58 4.24 1.01
CA PRO A 145 -11.20 4.37 0.55
C PRO A 145 -10.84 3.30 -0.49
N LEU A 146 -10.21 3.70 -1.60
CA LEU A 146 -9.79 2.78 -2.67
C LEU A 146 -8.92 1.63 -2.15
N LEU A 147 -8.00 1.91 -1.22
CA LEU A 147 -7.13 0.88 -0.65
C LEU A 147 -7.94 -0.23 0.03
N VAL A 148 -8.99 0.14 0.78
CA VAL A 148 -9.88 -0.84 1.44
C VAL A 148 -10.61 -1.69 0.40
N GLN A 149 -11.07 -1.08 -0.70
CA GLN A 149 -11.71 -1.81 -1.81
C GLN A 149 -10.77 -2.83 -2.44
N LEU A 150 -9.51 -2.46 -2.67
CA LEU A 150 -8.48 -3.35 -3.22
C LEU A 150 -8.17 -4.52 -2.27
N PHE A 151 -8.04 -4.26 -0.97
CA PHE A 151 -7.84 -5.32 0.03
C PHE A 151 -9.03 -6.27 0.09
N LEU A 152 -10.25 -5.73 0.05
CA LEU A 152 -11.47 -6.54 0.06
C LEU A 152 -11.56 -7.43 -1.19
N LEU A 153 -11.23 -6.90 -2.36
CA LEU A 153 -11.21 -7.66 -3.61
C LEU A 153 -10.14 -8.74 -3.61
N TYR A 154 -8.93 -8.42 -3.18
CA TYR A 154 -7.81 -9.36 -3.27
C TYR A 154 -7.82 -10.42 -2.17
N PHE A 155 -8.19 -10.07 -0.94
CA PHE A 155 -8.17 -10.96 0.21
C PHE A 155 -9.56 -11.44 0.63
N GLY A 156 -10.59 -10.59 0.56
CA GLY A 156 -11.93 -10.91 1.08
C GLY A 156 -12.76 -11.74 0.09
N VAL A 157 -12.87 -11.28 -1.15
CA VAL A 157 -13.70 -11.94 -2.19
C VAL A 157 -13.28 -13.40 -2.43
N PRO A 158 -11.98 -13.74 -2.51
CA PRO A 158 -11.55 -15.13 -2.68
C PRO A 158 -11.94 -16.07 -1.53
N GLN A 159 -12.15 -15.55 -0.33
CA GLN A 159 -12.59 -16.36 0.80
C GLN A 159 -14.06 -16.76 0.70
N VAL A 160 -14.87 -15.90 0.07
CA VAL A 160 -16.32 -16.13 -0.11
C VAL A 160 -16.60 -16.87 -1.41
N ILE A 161 -15.84 -16.62 -2.46
CA ILE A 161 -16.02 -17.20 -3.79
C ILE A 161 -14.79 -18.08 -4.12
N PRO A 162 -14.88 -19.42 -3.90
CA PRO A 162 -13.73 -20.32 -4.08
C PRO A 162 -13.13 -20.30 -5.50
N SER A 163 -13.92 -20.02 -6.53
CA SER A 163 -13.45 -19.94 -7.92
C SER A 163 -12.48 -18.77 -8.17
N LEU A 164 -12.43 -17.79 -7.27
CA LEU A 164 -11.54 -16.62 -7.34
C LEU A 164 -10.28 -16.74 -6.46
N GLN A 165 -10.05 -17.89 -5.81
CA GLN A 165 -8.89 -18.09 -4.93
C GLN A 165 -7.53 -17.92 -5.64
N ASN A 166 -7.48 -18.16 -6.96
CA ASN A 166 -6.27 -18.02 -7.76
C ASN A 166 -6.20 -16.68 -8.51
N MET A 167 -7.00 -15.68 -8.10
CA MET A 167 -6.98 -14.37 -8.73
C MET A 167 -5.63 -13.67 -8.48
N SER A 168 -4.98 -13.21 -9.57
CA SER A 168 -3.71 -12.49 -9.46
C SER A 168 -3.91 -11.09 -8.86
N ALA A 169 -2.87 -10.58 -8.20
CA ALA A 169 -2.89 -9.20 -7.67
C ALA A 169 -3.16 -8.17 -8.78
N PHE A 170 -2.62 -8.39 -9.98
CA PHE A 170 -2.86 -7.56 -11.15
C PHE A 170 -4.35 -7.53 -11.53
N THR A 171 -5.00 -8.69 -11.58
CA THR A 171 -6.43 -8.80 -11.91
C THR A 171 -7.30 -8.14 -10.87
N ALA A 172 -7.01 -8.35 -9.58
CA ALA A 172 -7.73 -7.69 -8.49
C ALA A 172 -7.59 -6.17 -8.55
N ALA A 173 -6.36 -5.67 -8.80
CA ALA A 173 -6.09 -4.25 -8.96
C ALA A 173 -6.83 -3.67 -10.19
N LEU A 174 -6.80 -4.37 -11.33
CA LEU A 174 -7.48 -3.95 -12.56
C LEU A 174 -8.99 -3.79 -12.35
N ILE A 175 -9.62 -4.80 -11.73
CA ILE A 175 -11.06 -4.77 -11.43
C ILE A 175 -11.36 -3.65 -10.43
N GLY A 176 -10.62 -3.56 -9.34
CA GLY A 176 -10.85 -2.56 -8.30
C GLY A 176 -10.70 -1.13 -8.78
N LEU A 177 -9.64 -0.84 -9.55
CA LEU A 177 -9.40 0.46 -10.18
C LEU A 177 -10.50 0.79 -11.21
N GLY A 178 -10.87 -0.17 -12.05
CA GLY A 178 -11.91 0.03 -13.05
C GLY A 178 -13.28 0.31 -12.43
N LEU A 179 -13.68 -0.47 -11.42
CA LEU A 179 -14.95 -0.27 -10.72
C LEU A 179 -14.97 1.07 -9.96
N ASN A 180 -13.87 1.43 -9.31
CA ASN A 180 -13.77 2.74 -8.65
C ASN A 180 -13.85 3.88 -9.66
N ALA A 181 -13.08 3.83 -10.75
CA ALA A 181 -13.11 4.83 -11.82
C ALA A 181 -14.51 4.98 -12.43
N SER A 182 -15.22 3.87 -12.65
CA SER A 182 -16.55 3.87 -13.23
C SER A 182 -17.58 4.70 -12.41
N ALA A 183 -17.46 4.64 -11.09
CA ALA A 183 -18.34 5.41 -10.21
C ALA A 183 -18.13 6.93 -10.35
N TYR A 184 -16.86 7.37 -10.48
CA TYR A 184 -16.54 8.78 -10.74
C TYR A 184 -16.95 9.21 -12.14
N ILE A 185 -16.68 8.40 -13.17
CA ILE A 185 -17.07 8.69 -14.56
C ILE A 185 -18.58 8.79 -14.68
N ALA A 186 -19.33 7.89 -14.07
CA ALA A 186 -20.79 7.93 -14.06
C ALA A 186 -21.35 9.24 -13.47
N GLU A 187 -20.75 9.73 -12.39
CA GLU A 187 -21.20 10.97 -11.77
C GLU A 187 -20.81 12.20 -12.60
N ILE A 188 -19.60 12.23 -13.16
CA ILE A 188 -19.15 13.30 -14.05
C ILE A 188 -20.07 13.40 -15.27
N LEU A 189 -20.33 12.26 -15.94
CA LEU A 189 -21.20 12.23 -17.13
C LEU A 189 -22.63 12.68 -16.79
N ARG A 190 -23.21 12.17 -15.68
CA ARG A 190 -24.53 12.60 -15.24
C ARG A 190 -24.60 14.09 -14.98
N SER A 191 -23.65 14.63 -14.23
CA SER A 191 -23.64 16.06 -13.90
C SER A 191 -23.41 16.94 -15.12
N SER A 192 -22.61 16.49 -16.08
CA SER A 192 -22.38 17.20 -17.33
C SER A 192 -23.65 17.23 -18.22
N ILE A 193 -24.38 16.11 -18.28
CA ILE A 193 -25.65 16.04 -19.03
C ILE A 193 -26.73 16.92 -18.36
N ASP A 194 -26.83 16.87 -17.02
CA ASP A 194 -27.80 17.69 -16.28
C ASP A 194 -27.50 19.19 -16.35
N ALA A 195 -26.28 19.59 -16.67
CA ALA A 195 -25.86 21.00 -16.81
C ALA A 195 -26.14 21.57 -18.18
N ILE A 196 -26.59 20.80 -19.16
CA ILE A 196 -26.94 21.27 -20.50
C ILE A 196 -28.27 22.02 -20.42
N ASP A 197 -28.26 23.25 -20.94
CA ASP A 197 -29.46 24.13 -20.95
C ASP A 197 -30.57 23.52 -21.82
N LYS A 198 -31.79 23.53 -21.30
CA LYS A 198 -32.97 22.98 -22.02
C LYS A 198 -33.15 23.58 -23.41
N GLY A 199 -32.81 24.88 -23.58
CA GLY A 199 -32.91 25.57 -24.88
C GLY A 199 -31.92 24.98 -25.92
N GLN A 200 -30.79 24.42 -25.52
CA GLN A 200 -29.87 23.72 -26.44
C GLN A 200 -30.41 22.35 -26.85
N MET A 201 -31.13 21.68 -25.94
CA MET A 201 -31.77 20.38 -26.23
C MET A 201 -33.00 20.53 -27.16
N GLU A 202 -33.68 21.67 -27.13
CA GLU A 202 -34.82 21.95 -28.01
C GLU A 202 -34.38 22.41 -29.42
N ALA A 203 -33.14 22.85 -29.57
CA ALA A 203 -32.58 23.31 -30.84
C ALA A 203 -31.95 22.20 -31.69
N CYS A 204 -31.79 20.98 -31.14
CA CYS A 204 -31.27 19.80 -31.83
C CYS A 204 -32.39 18.90 -32.33
#